data_14d7e8c8d2a253cde84d2f746154c336
#
_entry.id   14d7e8c8d2a253cde84d2f746154c336
#
_cell.length_a   1.000
_cell.length_b   1.000
_cell.length_c   1.000
_cell.angle_alpha   90.00
_cell.angle_beta   90.00
_cell.angle_gamma   90.00
#
_symmetry.space_group_name_H-M   'P 1'
#
loop_
_entity.id
_entity.type
_entity.pdbx_description
1 polymer ?
#
loop_
_entity_poly.entity_id
_entity_poly.type
_entity_poly.pdbx_seq_one_letter_code
_entity_poly.pdbx_strand_id
1 'polypeptide(L)'
;EGPILGPIATWVIPGGFIALLLALPFLDPSKDRAPSSRRTVLGLGALFLVGVFALVGLSLHDLQEMKRTDPAVASGKALFDQFGCTGCHRVHNAGGAVGPDLSYVGDHRDREWLIKHFRDPQSTSPGSIMPKFPLDERQLTDLTAYMLSLKKKA
;
A
#
# COMPACT_ATOMS: atom_id res chain seq x y z
N GLU A 1 5.33 -8.50 2.84
CA GLU A 1 5.76 -8.38 4.27
C GLU A 1 5.82 -9.78 4.86
N GLY A 2 6.97 -10.18 5.43
CA GLY A 2 7.16 -11.51 5.99
C GLY A 2 6.29 -11.72 7.24
N PRO A 3 5.90 -12.96 7.57
CA PRO A 3 4.94 -13.28 8.63
C PRO A 3 5.37 -12.86 10.04
N ILE A 4 6.62 -12.45 10.22
CA ILE A 4 7.19 -12.08 11.54
C ILE A 4 7.22 -10.56 11.75
N LEU A 5 7.35 -9.76 10.69
CA LEU A 5 7.48 -8.30 10.80
C LEU A 5 6.18 -7.60 11.23
N GLY A 6 5.03 -8.10 10.83
CA GLY A 6 3.73 -7.51 11.20
C GLY A 6 3.47 -7.49 12.71
N PRO A 7 3.54 -8.63 13.44
CA PRO A 7 3.36 -8.66 14.90
C PRO A 7 4.41 -7.85 15.66
N ILE A 8 5.67 -7.83 15.20
CA ILE A 8 6.74 -7.06 15.83
C ILE A 8 6.46 -5.56 15.71
N ALA A 9 6.14 -5.08 14.53
CA ALA A 9 5.86 -3.66 14.32
C ALA A 9 4.60 -3.21 15.07
N THR A 10 3.57 -4.03 15.13
CA THR A 10 2.26 -3.66 15.68
C THR A 10 2.21 -3.76 17.21
N TRP A 11 2.89 -4.71 17.82
CA TRP A 11 2.74 -4.99 19.25
C TRP A 11 4.03 -4.82 20.06
N VAL A 12 5.16 -5.29 19.53
CA VAL A 12 6.43 -5.31 20.29
C VAL A 12 7.02 -3.91 20.40
N ILE A 13 7.01 -3.11 19.33
CA ILE A 13 7.59 -1.77 19.36
C ILE A 13 6.76 -0.83 20.24
N PRO A 14 5.42 -0.68 20.08
CA PRO A 14 4.62 0.16 20.97
C PRO A 14 4.60 -0.34 22.40
N GLY A 15 4.48 -1.66 22.61
CA GLY A 15 4.48 -2.26 23.95
C GLY A 15 5.80 -2.07 24.68
N GLY A 16 6.92 -2.28 24.01
CA GLY A 16 8.26 -2.02 24.55
C GLY A 16 8.48 -0.56 24.90
N PHE A 17 7.95 0.35 24.10
CA PHE A 17 8.00 1.79 24.38
C PHE A 17 7.17 2.17 25.61
N ILE A 18 5.95 1.65 25.75
CA ILE A 18 5.12 1.86 26.93
C ILE A 18 5.81 1.30 28.19
N ALA A 19 6.37 0.10 28.11
CA ALA A 19 7.12 -0.50 29.19
C ALA A 19 8.32 0.34 29.62
N LEU A 20 9.08 0.90 28.64
CA LEU A 20 10.18 1.83 28.90
C LEU A 20 9.70 3.10 29.62
N LEU A 21 8.61 3.70 29.18
CA LEU A 21 8.03 4.89 29.82
C LEU A 21 7.61 4.61 31.27
N LEU A 22 7.01 3.45 31.54
CA LEU A 22 6.63 3.04 32.89
C LEU A 22 7.84 2.72 33.77
N ALA A 23 8.94 2.27 33.18
CA ALA A 23 10.20 2.02 33.89
C ALA A 23 11.02 3.29 34.19
N LEU A 24 10.82 4.39 33.44
CA LEU A 24 11.56 5.64 33.61
C LEU A 24 11.62 6.16 35.06
N PRO A 25 10.53 6.17 35.86
CA PRO A 25 10.58 6.61 37.26
C PRO A 25 11.50 5.76 38.16
N PHE A 26 11.72 4.50 37.79
CA PHE A 26 12.56 3.55 38.53
C PHE A 26 14.01 3.58 38.03
N LEU A 27 14.23 3.97 36.77
CA LEU A 27 15.56 4.06 36.15
C LEU A 27 16.26 5.39 36.42
N ASP A 28 15.51 6.43 36.81
CA ASP A 28 16.03 7.77 37.09
C ASP A 28 16.04 8.07 38.59
N PRO A 29 17.16 7.80 39.30
CA PRO A 29 17.29 8.03 40.74
C PRO A 29 17.49 9.51 41.07
N SER A 30 17.52 10.41 40.10
CA SER A 30 17.82 11.83 40.35
C SER A 30 16.69 12.53 41.12
N LYS A 31 17.04 13.21 42.19
CA LYS A 31 16.09 14.01 43.00
C LYS A 31 15.77 15.37 42.35
N ASP A 32 16.63 15.83 41.45
CA ASP A 32 16.43 17.09 40.75
C ASP A 32 15.38 16.99 39.66
N ARG A 33 14.33 17.79 39.81
CA ARG A 33 13.21 17.87 38.84
C ARG A 33 13.31 19.08 37.92
N ALA A 34 14.38 19.89 38.03
CA ALA A 34 14.55 21.05 37.19
C ALA A 34 14.79 20.65 35.71
N PRO A 35 14.09 21.26 34.74
CA PRO A 35 14.28 20.95 33.32
C PRO A 35 15.71 21.18 32.83
N SER A 36 16.41 22.14 33.43
CA SER A 36 17.80 22.49 33.12
C SER A 36 18.80 21.38 33.40
N SER A 37 18.56 20.53 34.43
CA SER A 37 19.41 19.38 34.76
C SER A 37 19.11 18.13 33.90
N ARG A 38 18.04 18.13 33.13
CA ARG A 38 17.55 16.99 32.32
C ARG A 38 17.59 17.25 30.81
N ARG A 39 18.50 18.06 30.35
CA ARG A 39 18.61 18.46 28.93
C ARG A 39 18.66 17.28 27.96
N THR A 40 19.40 16.22 28.33
CA THR A 40 19.52 15.00 27.51
C THR A 40 18.19 14.26 27.41
N VAL A 41 17.49 14.06 28.53
CA VAL A 41 16.19 13.35 28.55
C VAL A 41 15.14 14.14 27.80
N LEU A 42 15.09 15.46 28.00
CA LEU A 42 14.19 16.34 27.26
C LEU A 42 14.51 16.38 25.77
N GLY A 43 15.79 16.39 25.39
CA GLY A 43 16.23 16.35 24.00
C GLY A 43 15.82 15.05 23.31
N LEU A 44 16.01 13.90 23.97
CA LEU A 44 15.58 12.59 23.46
C LEU A 44 14.06 12.51 23.34
N GLY A 45 13.32 13.01 24.33
CA GLY A 45 11.85 13.07 24.29
C GLY A 45 11.33 13.96 23.15
N ALA A 46 11.95 15.13 22.95
CA ALA A 46 11.60 16.02 21.84
C ALA A 46 11.89 15.37 20.47
N LEU A 47 13.06 14.73 20.32
CA LEU A 47 13.40 14.01 19.08
C LEU A 47 12.42 12.88 18.77
N PHE A 48 12.01 12.15 19.81
CA PHE A 48 11.00 11.11 19.68
C PHE A 48 9.64 11.67 19.22
N LEU A 49 9.17 12.76 19.84
CA LEU A 49 7.92 13.41 19.42
C LEU A 49 7.98 13.89 17.97
N VAL A 50 9.10 14.50 17.56
CA VAL A 50 9.31 14.89 16.15
C VAL A 50 9.22 13.67 15.23
N GLY A 51 9.82 12.54 15.60
CA GLY A 51 9.72 11.29 14.84
C GLY A 51 8.29 10.79 14.72
N VAL A 52 7.52 10.80 15.82
CA VAL A 52 6.10 10.40 15.81
C VAL A 52 5.28 11.33 14.92
N PHE A 53 5.43 12.65 15.04
CA PHE A 53 4.71 13.61 14.19
C PHE A 53 5.08 13.46 12.71
N ALA A 54 6.34 13.17 12.40
CA ALA A 54 6.76 12.91 11.03
C ALA A 54 6.08 11.64 10.46
N LEU A 55 6.05 10.54 11.23
CA LEU A 55 5.37 9.31 10.82
C LEU A 55 3.87 9.51 10.64
N VAL A 56 3.22 10.22 11.56
CA VAL A 56 1.79 10.58 11.43
C VAL A 56 1.57 11.42 10.18
N GLY A 57 2.41 12.41 9.94
CA GLY A 57 2.33 13.27 8.74
C GLY A 57 2.45 12.48 7.44
N LEU A 58 3.39 11.54 7.36
CA LEU A 58 3.54 10.63 6.21
C LEU A 58 2.30 9.76 6.03
N SER A 59 1.77 9.17 7.11
CA SER A 59 0.56 8.34 7.06
C SER A 59 -0.67 9.14 6.62
N LEU A 60 -0.82 10.37 7.07
CA LEU A 60 -1.92 11.25 6.66
C LEU A 60 -1.80 11.64 5.19
N HIS A 61 -0.58 11.85 4.69
CA HIS A 61 -0.34 12.10 3.27
C HIS A 61 -0.79 10.91 2.41
N ASP A 62 -0.41 9.69 2.79
CA ASP A 62 -0.83 8.47 2.08
C ASP A 62 -2.36 8.28 2.10
N LEU A 63 -3.01 8.59 3.23
CA LEU A 63 -4.48 8.55 3.33
C LEU A 63 -5.15 9.59 2.42
N GLN A 64 -4.56 10.76 2.26
CA GLN A 64 -5.07 11.78 1.35
C GLN A 64 -4.93 11.37 -0.12
N GLU A 65 -3.82 10.74 -0.49
CA GLU A 65 -3.62 10.20 -1.84
C GLU A 65 -4.64 9.08 -2.14
N MET A 66 -4.87 8.17 -1.18
CA MET A 66 -5.91 7.13 -1.32
C MET A 66 -7.31 7.73 -1.46
N LYS A 67 -7.62 8.81 -0.76
CA LYS A 67 -8.91 9.51 -0.85
C LYS A 67 -9.10 10.25 -2.17
N ARG A 68 -8.03 10.64 -2.84
CA ARG A 68 -8.05 11.26 -4.18
C ARG A 68 -8.22 10.23 -5.30
N THR A 69 -7.87 8.97 -5.03
CA THR A 69 -8.05 7.89 -6.00
C THR A 69 -9.53 7.49 -6.04
N ASP A 70 -10.07 7.33 -7.24
CA ASP A 70 -11.41 6.79 -7.42
C ASP A 70 -11.54 5.44 -6.67
N PRO A 71 -12.54 5.26 -5.80
CA PRO A 71 -12.73 4.01 -5.06
C PRO A 71 -12.77 2.78 -5.96
N ALA A 72 -13.31 2.88 -7.16
CA ALA A 72 -13.33 1.78 -8.12
C ALA A 72 -11.91 1.43 -8.61
N VAL A 73 -11.05 2.44 -8.80
CA VAL A 73 -9.64 2.23 -9.18
C VAL A 73 -8.87 1.56 -8.03
N ALA A 74 -9.09 1.99 -6.79
CA ALA A 74 -8.44 1.39 -5.62
C ALA A 74 -8.88 -0.08 -5.42
N SER A 75 -10.20 -0.36 -5.52
CA SER A 75 -10.74 -1.72 -5.50
C SER A 75 -10.17 -2.57 -6.63
N GLY A 76 -10.14 -2.05 -7.84
CA GLY A 76 -9.61 -2.75 -9.02
C GLY A 76 -8.14 -3.10 -8.88
N LYS A 77 -7.33 -2.20 -8.28
CA LYS A 77 -5.93 -2.50 -7.96
C LYS A 77 -5.83 -3.65 -6.94
N ALA A 78 -6.63 -3.63 -5.89
CA ALA A 78 -6.65 -4.69 -4.89
C ALA A 78 -7.04 -6.05 -5.51
N LEU A 79 -8.01 -6.08 -6.42
CA LEU A 79 -8.39 -7.27 -7.17
C LEU A 79 -7.25 -7.76 -8.07
N PHE A 80 -6.55 -6.86 -8.76
CA PHE A 80 -5.40 -7.18 -9.60
C PHE A 80 -4.30 -7.90 -8.81
N ASP A 81 -4.02 -7.42 -7.60
CA ASP A 81 -3.05 -8.03 -6.69
C ASP A 81 -3.57 -9.36 -6.11
N GLN A 82 -4.85 -9.41 -5.71
CA GLN A 82 -5.51 -10.59 -5.14
C GLN A 82 -5.56 -11.79 -6.10
N PHE A 83 -5.88 -11.53 -7.37
CA PHE A 83 -5.93 -12.57 -8.40
C PHE A 83 -4.54 -12.92 -8.96
N GLY A 84 -3.48 -12.32 -8.44
CA GLY A 84 -2.10 -12.63 -8.83
C GLY A 84 -1.75 -12.22 -10.26
N CYS A 85 -2.42 -11.24 -10.83
CA CYS A 85 -2.18 -10.76 -12.20
C CYS A 85 -0.73 -10.28 -12.39
N THR A 86 -0.11 -9.76 -11.33
CA THR A 86 1.31 -9.38 -11.28
C THR A 86 2.28 -10.55 -11.53
N GLY A 87 1.84 -11.79 -11.37
CA GLY A 87 2.66 -12.96 -11.66
C GLY A 87 3.02 -13.07 -13.15
N CYS A 88 2.11 -12.63 -14.02
CA CYS A 88 2.29 -12.69 -15.48
C CYS A 88 2.49 -11.31 -16.10
N HIS A 89 1.81 -10.29 -15.60
CA HIS A 89 1.81 -8.94 -16.17
C HIS A 89 2.68 -7.98 -15.40
N ARG A 90 3.33 -7.09 -16.14
CA ARG A 90 4.08 -5.97 -15.58
C ARG A 90 3.19 -4.72 -15.56
N VAL A 91 3.28 -3.97 -14.47
CA VAL A 91 2.77 -2.60 -14.34
C VAL A 91 3.92 -1.72 -13.87
N HIS A 92 4.35 -0.76 -14.68
CA HIS A 92 5.55 0.03 -14.48
C HIS A 92 6.79 -0.86 -14.30
N ASN A 93 7.43 -0.82 -13.13
CA ASN A 93 8.66 -1.58 -12.87
C ASN A 93 8.43 -2.86 -12.07
N ALA A 94 7.16 -3.23 -11.80
CA ALA A 94 6.80 -4.38 -10.97
C ALA A 94 5.99 -5.42 -11.76
N GLY A 95 6.26 -6.71 -11.53
CA GLY A 95 5.52 -7.81 -12.09
C GLY A 95 6.30 -8.67 -13.09
N GLY A 96 5.62 -9.71 -13.59
CA GLY A 96 6.16 -10.69 -14.54
C GLY A 96 6.24 -10.16 -15.98
N ALA A 97 6.85 -10.96 -16.84
CA ALA A 97 7.01 -10.67 -18.27
C ALA A 97 6.42 -11.77 -19.17
N VAL A 98 5.56 -12.63 -18.62
CA VAL A 98 4.88 -13.70 -19.36
C VAL A 98 3.74 -13.13 -20.22
N GLY A 99 2.97 -12.20 -19.64
CA GLY A 99 1.94 -11.44 -20.32
C GLY A 99 2.45 -10.06 -20.79
N PRO A 100 1.64 -9.34 -21.58
CA PRO A 100 1.99 -7.99 -22.01
C PRO A 100 2.15 -7.02 -20.83
N ASP A 101 2.96 -5.98 -21.04
CA ASP A 101 3.10 -4.86 -20.12
C ASP A 101 1.82 -4.03 -20.14
N LEU A 102 1.23 -3.83 -18.95
CA LEU A 102 -0.02 -3.11 -18.74
C LEU A 102 0.16 -1.67 -18.27
N SER A 103 1.40 -1.18 -18.17
CA SER A 103 1.72 0.15 -17.61
C SER A 103 0.92 1.30 -18.24
N TYR A 104 0.52 1.13 -19.49
CA TYR A 104 -0.21 2.14 -20.28
C TYR A 104 -1.41 1.53 -21.01
N VAL A 105 -1.99 0.46 -20.47
CA VAL A 105 -3.09 -0.25 -21.13
C VAL A 105 -4.31 0.63 -21.35
N GLY A 106 -4.56 1.59 -20.46
CA GLY A 106 -5.67 2.54 -20.60
C GLY A 106 -5.53 3.55 -21.75
N ASP A 107 -4.35 3.63 -22.39
CA ASP A 107 -4.15 4.41 -23.63
C ASP A 107 -4.44 3.58 -24.89
N HIS A 108 -4.48 2.26 -24.78
CA HIS A 108 -4.55 1.33 -25.91
C HIS A 108 -5.82 0.49 -25.97
N ARG A 109 -6.57 0.41 -24.88
CA ARG A 109 -7.77 -0.40 -24.77
C ARG A 109 -8.90 0.38 -24.12
N ASP A 110 -10.09 0.24 -24.68
CA ASP A 110 -11.32 0.81 -24.14
C ASP A 110 -11.97 -0.12 -23.10
N ARG A 111 -13.01 0.40 -22.44
CA ARG A 111 -13.79 -0.32 -21.43
C ARG A 111 -14.38 -1.62 -21.96
N GLU A 112 -14.96 -1.60 -23.14
CA GLU A 112 -15.69 -2.74 -23.72
C GLU A 112 -14.73 -3.88 -24.05
N TRP A 113 -13.58 -3.55 -24.63
CA TRP A 113 -12.53 -4.52 -24.90
C TRP A 113 -12.01 -5.17 -23.62
N LEU A 114 -11.75 -4.37 -22.57
CA LEU A 114 -11.24 -4.86 -21.28
C LEU A 114 -12.25 -5.80 -20.62
N ILE A 115 -13.52 -5.43 -20.54
CA ILE A 115 -14.57 -6.27 -19.97
C ILE A 115 -14.68 -7.60 -20.73
N LYS A 116 -14.69 -7.56 -22.06
CA LYS A 116 -14.74 -8.75 -22.90
C LYS A 116 -13.52 -9.64 -22.69
N HIS A 117 -12.34 -9.02 -22.58
CA HIS A 117 -11.09 -9.74 -22.34
C HIS A 117 -11.08 -10.44 -20.98
N PHE A 118 -11.52 -9.79 -19.91
CA PHE A 118 -11.59 -10.40 -18.59
C PHE A 118 -12.60 -11.56 -18.51
N ARG A 119 -13.72 -11.46 -19.22
CA ARG A 119 -14.71 -12.55 -19.30
C ARG A 119 -14.19 -13.74 -20.11
N ASP A 120 -13.57 -13.45 -21.21
CA ASP A 120 -13.02 -14.46 -22.13
C ASP A 120 -11.76 -13.94 -22.86
N PRO A 121 -10.57 -14.15 -22.30
CA PRO A 121 -9.33 -13.69 -22.90
C PRO A 121 -9.11 -14.21 -24.34
N GLN A 122 -9.53 -15.43 -24.62
CA GLN A 122 -9.40 -16.03 -25.95
C GLN A 122 -10.25 -15.33 -27.01
N SER A 123 -11.37 -14.72 -26.62
CA SER A 123 -12.27 -14.03 -27.56
C SER A 123 -11.69 -12.73 -28.12
N THR A 124 -10.74 -12.13 -27.40
CA THR A 124 -10.10 -10.86 -27.82
C THR A 124 -8.64 -11.04 -28.20
N SER A 125 -8.02 -12.13 -27.72
CA SER A 125 -6.62 -12.48 -27.98
C SER A 125 -6.51 -13.99 -28.22
N PRO A 126 -6.75 -14.47 -29.44
CA PRO A 126 -6.65 -15.90 -29.77
C PRO A 126 -5.26 -16.45 -29.41
N GLY A 127 -5.23 -17.60 -28.74
CA GLY A 127 -3.99 -18.21 -28.25
C GLY A 127 -3.50 -17.65 -26.90
N SER A 128 -4.25 -16.78 -26.25
CA SER A 128 -3.93 -16.29 -24.91
C SER A 128 -3.87 -17.44 -23.90
N ILE A 129 -2.83 -17.45 -23.07
CA ILE A 129 -2.70 -18.38 -21.92
C ILE A 129 -3.29 -17.78 -20.63
N MET A 130 -3.80 -16.55 -20.69
CA MET A 130 -4.45 -15.92 -19.55
C MET A 130 -5.69 -16.72 -19.13
N PRO A 131 -5.82 -17.13 -17.88
CA PRO A 131 -6.97 -17.87 -17.40
C PRO A 131 -8.23 -17.00 -17.35
N LYS A 132 -9.41 -17.63 -17.41
CA LYS A 132 -10.68 -16.95 -17.09
C LYS A 132 -10.81 -16.85 -15.59
N PHE A 133 -11.12 -15.66 -15.08
CA PHE A 133 -11.36 -15.40 -13.67
C PHE A 133 -12.86 -15.31 -13.38
N PRO A 134 -13.34 -15.89 -12.26
CA PRO A 134 -14.76 -15.82 -11.86
C PRO A 134 -15.06 -14.45 -11.23
N LEU A 135 -15.04 -13.40 -12.04
CA LEU A 135 -15.30 -12.03 -11.62
C LEU A 135 -16.80 -11.73 -11.69
N ASP A 136 -17.36 -11.16 -10.64
CA ASP A 136 -18.68 -10.59 -10.66
C ASP A 136 -18.70 -9.23 -11.41
N GLU A 137 -19.89 -8.68 -11.67
CA GLU A 137 -20.04 -7.44 -12.46
C GLU A 137 -19.39 -6.22 -11.79
N ARG A 138 -19.37 -6.18 -10.44
CA ARG A 138 -18.73 -5.11 -9.70
C ARG A 138 -17.21 -5.23 -9.79
N GLN A 139 -16.68 -6.43 -9.55
CA GLN A 139 -15.25 -6.71 -9.67
C GLN A 139 -14.73 -6.42 -11.08
N LEU A 140 -15.52 -6.79 -12.10
CA LEU A 140 -15.23 -6.49 -13.49
C LEU A 140 -15.14 -4.98 -13.75
N THR A 141 -16.10 -4.23 -13.21
CA THR A 141 -16.14 -2.77 -13.32
C THR A 141 -14.94 -2.13 -12.63
N ASP A 142 -14.64 -2.55 -11.40
CA ASP A 142 -13.54 -2.01 -10.59
C ASP A 142 -12.19 -2.33 -11.23
N LEU A 143 -11.97 -3.58 -11.65
CA LEU A 143 -10.75 -3.99 -12.34
C LEU A 143 -10.55 -3.22 -13.65
N THR A 144 -11.65 -3.02 -14.40
CA THR A 144 -11.61 -2.22 -15.63
C THR A 144 -11.27 -0.76 -15.34
N ALA A 145 -11.82 -0.17 -14.27
CA ALA A 145 -11.49 1.20 -13.86
C ALA A 145 -9.99 1.33 -13.54
N TYR A 146 -9.42 0.34 -12.85
CA TYR A 146 -7.97 0.31 -12.59
C TYR A 146 -7.17 0.24 -13.90
N MET A 147 -7.50 -0.65 -14.83
CA MET A 147 -6.80 -0.73 -16.12
C MET A 147 -6.87 0.58 -16.91
N LEU A 148 -8.06 1.21 -16.95
CA LEU A 148 -8.24 2.49 -17.63
C LEU A 148 -7.48 3.65 -16.96
N SER A 149 -7.13 3.53 -15.70
CA SER A 149 -6.30 4.52 -14.98
C SER A 149 -4.82 4.42 -15.34
N LEU A 150 -4.37 3.28 -15.87
CA LEU A 150 -2.99 3.04 -16.28
C LEU A 150 -2.71 3.72 -17.62
N LYS A 151 -2.40 5.01 -17.55
CA LYS A 151 -2.11 5.87 -18.70
C LYS A 151 -0.76 6.54 -18.57
N LYS A 152 -0.16 6.91 -19.71
CA LYS A 152 1.01 7.75 -19.71
C LYS A 152 0.66 9.12 -19.13
N LYS A 153 1.44 9.57 -18.15
CA LYS A 153 1.26 10.94 -17.65
C LYS A 153 1.63 11.91 -18.79
N ALA A 154 0.70 12.83 -19.07
CA ALA A 154 0.94 13.92 -20.01
C ALA A 154 2.02 14.89 -19.48
#